data_708df1034d0f2cc5c65f4b78e6be8e6e
#
_entry.id   708df1034d0f2cc5c65f4b78e6be8e6e
#
_cell.length_a   1.000
_cell.length_b   1.000
_cell.length_c   1.000
_cell.angle_alpha   90.00
_cell.angle_beta   90.00
_cell.angle_gamma   90.00
#
_symmetry.space_group_name_H-M   'P 1'
#
loop_
_entity.id
_entity.type
_entity.pdbx_description
1 polymer ?
#
loop_
_entity_poly.entity_id
_entity_poly.type
_entity_poly.pdbx_seq_one_letter_code
_entity_poly.pdbx_strand_id
1 'polypeptide(L)'
;MAEPAFTPSFLRRIVELEKRLASAELELLDKTLARIAADPDLPERFPTFYDPQLPTFFVRADPFMVEFAVDEDTEAVTFVSLFYRS
;
A
#
# COMPACT_ATOMS: atom_id res chain seq x y z
N MET A 1 -8.00 -16.31 -4.57
CA MET A 1 -7.55 -14.95 -4.31
C MET A 1 -6.42 -14.97 -3.28
N ALA A 2 -5.25 -14.50 -3.64
CA ALA A 2 -4.12 -14.51 -2.73
C ALA A 2 -4.26 -13.39 -1.70
N GLU A 3 -3.90 -13.67 -0.45
CA GLU A 3 -3.87 -12.65 0.58
C GLU A 3 -2.70 -11.71 0.34
N PRO A 4 -2.85 -10.41 0.62
CA PRO A 4 -1.74 -9.49 0.47
C PRO A 4 -0.65 -9.76 1.51
N ALA A 5 0.60 -9.55 1.12
CA ALA A 5 1.74 -9.62 2.00
C ALA A 5 2.16 -8.22 2.42
N PHE A 6 2.91 -8.12 3.52
CA PHE A 6 3.39 -6.85 4.05
C PHE A 6 4.88 -7.00 4.38
N THR A 7 5.66 -6.00 4.01
CA THR A 7 7.05 -5.97 4.44
C THR A 7 7.13 -5.65 5.94
N PRO A 8 8.20 -6.05 6.63
CA PRO A 8 8.38 -5.68 8.04
C PRO A 8 8.36 -4.17 8.27
N SER A 9 8.92 -3.40 7.35
CA SER A 9 8.92 -1.94 7.49
C SER A 9 7.52 -1.36 7.37
N PHE A 10 6.68 -1.92 6.49
CA PHE A 10 5.29 -1.51 6.35
C PHE A 10 4.51 -1.78 7.64
N LEU A 11 4.63 -2.98 8.19
CA LEU A 11 3.95 -3.35 9.43
C LEU A 11 4.39 -2.47 10.59
N ARG A 12 5.67 -2.19 10.68
CA ARG A 12 6.22 -1.32 11.73
C ARG A 12 5.62 0.08 11.64
N ARG A 13 5.48 0.58 10.41
CA ARG A 13 4.90 1.89 10.18
C ARG A 13 3.43 1.95 10.58
N ILE A 14 2.67 0.89 10.28
CA ILE A 14 1.27 0.81 10.69
C ILE A 14 1.15 0.89 12.21
N VAL A 15 1.97 0.13 12.93
CA VAL A 15 1.95 0.13 14.40
C VAL A 15 2.24 1.52 14.96
N GLU A 16 3.21 2.23 14.38
CA GLU A 16 3.51 3.60 14.79
C GLU A 16 2.32 4.54 14.56
N LEU A 17 1.71 4.43 13.39
CA LEU A 17 0.61 5.32 13.01
C LEU A 17 -0.66 5.04 13.81
N GLU A 18 -0.94 3.78 14.16
CA GLU A 18 -2.11 3.43 14.97
C GLU A 18 -2.16 4.17 16.30
N LYS A 19 -1.00 4.52 16.84
CA LYS A 19 -0.90 5.25 18.10
C LYS A 19 -1.16 6.75 17.96
N ARG A 20 -1.16 7.25 16.73
CA ARG A 20 -1.18 8.69 16.45
C ARG A 20 -2.37 9.15 15.64
N LEU A 21 -2.99 8.25 14.89
CA LEU A 21 -4.04 8.60 13.95
C LEU A 21 -5.43 8.56 14.59
N ALA A 22 -6.31 9.42 14.10
CA ALA A 22 -7.72 9.38 14.45
C ALA A 22 -8.39 8.17 13.78
N SER A 23 -9.54 7.75 14.31
CA SER A 23 -10.29 6.62 13.78
C SER A 23 -10.63 6.77 12.31
N ALA A 24 -11.00 7.99 11.88
CA ALA A 24 -11.35 8.25 10.49
C ALA A 24 -10.16 8.05 9.56
N GLU A 25 -8.95 8.40 10.00
CA GLU A 25 -7.74 8.20 9.21
C GLU A 25 -7.38 6.72 9.12
N LEU A 26 -7.53 5.98 10.21
CA LEU A 26 -7.30 4.53 10.21
C LEU A 26 -8.28 3.82 9.29
N GLU A 27 -9.55 4.22 9.28
CA GLU A 27 -10.54 3.67 8.37
C GLU A 27 -10.18 3.94 6.92
N LEU A 28 -9.71 5.15 6.62
CA LEU A 28 -9.28 5.50 5.27
C LEU A 28 -8.12 4.62 4.83
N LEU A 29 -7.15 4.40 5.71
CA LEU A 29 -6.01 3.54 5.42
C LEU A 29 -6.48 2.11 5.15
N ASP A 30 -7.32 1.54 6.01
CA ASP A 30 -7.86 0.20 5.85
C ASP A 30 -8.60 0.04 4.52
N LYS A 31 -9.43 1.01 4.17
CA LYS A 31 -10.19 0.98 2.92
C LYS A 31 -9.25 1.06 1.71
N THR A 32 -8.22 1.88 1.81
CA THR A 32 -7.24 2.01 0.72
C THR A 32 -6.49 0.72 0.50
N LEU A 33 -6.01 0.08 1.58
CA LEU A 33 -5.31 -1.19 1.47
C LEU A 33 -6.21 -2.30 0.92
N ALA A 34 -7.45 -2.36 1.39
CA ALA A 34 -8.42 -3.35 0.90
C ALA A 34 -8.72 -3.16 -0.59
N ARG A 35 -8.85 -1.92 -1.02
CA ARG A 35 -9.11 -1.60 -2.41
C ARG A 35 -7.94 -2.00 -3.32
N ILE A 36 -6.72 -1.73 -2.90
CA ILE A 36 -5.52 -2.15 -3.65
C ILE A 36 -5.44 -3.67 -3.71
N ALA A 37 -5.68 -4.34 -2.59
CA ALA A 37 -5.62 -5.81 -2.55
C ALA A 37 -6.67 -6.46 -3.44
N ALA A 38 -7.88 -5.86 -3.52
CA ALA A 38 -8.96 -6.37 -4.34
C ALA A 38 -8.73 -6.13 -5.84
N ASP A 39 -8.09 -5.01 -6.18
CA ASP A 39 -7.85 -4.65 -7.59
C ASP A 39 -6.54 -3.86 -7.68
N PRO A 40 -5.40 -4.56 -7.80
CA PRO A 40 -4.10 -3.88 -7.86
C PRO A 40 -3.87 -3.10 -9.15
N ASP A 41 -4.77 -3.23 -10.11
CA ASP A 41 -4.67 -2.56 -11.41
C ASP A 41 -5.46 -1.23 -11.43
N LEU A 42 -5.45 -0.53 -10.30
CA LEU A 42 -6.18 0.73 -10.16
C LEU A 42 -5.73 1.78 -11.16
N PRO A 43 -6.69 2.53 -11.76
CA PRO A 43 -6.31 3.58 -12.72
C PRO A 43 -5.50 4.72 -12.10
N GLU A 44 -5.65 4.96 -10.80
CA GLU A 44 -4.91 6.03 -10.11
C GLU A 44 -3.52 5.62 -9.65
N ARG A 45 -3.12 4.34 -9.85
CA ARG A 45 -1.76 3.92 -9.50
C ARG A 45 -0.77 4.55 -10.47
N PHE A 46 0.43 4.87 -9.97
CA PHE A 46 1.50 5.30 -10.85
C PHE A 46 2.77 4.52 -10.56
N PRO A 47 3.54 4.15 -11.61
CA PRO A 47 4.69 3.27 -11.44
C PRO A 47 5.84 3.99 -10.75
N THR A 48 6.64 3.22 -10.02
CA THR A 48 7.93 3.68 -9.53
C THR A 48 9.01 3.11 -10.45
N PHE A 49 10.15 3.74 -10.47
CA PHE A 49 11.24 3.33 -11.36
C PHE A 49 12.49 2.92 -10.59
N TYR A 50 12.31 2.53 -9.32
CA TYR A 50 13.45 2.16 -8.48
C TYR A 50 14.09 0.84 -8.91
N ASP A 51 13.29 -0.13 -9.32
CA ASP A 51 13.79 -1.43 -9.70
C ASP A 51 12.95 -1.99 -10.85
N PRO A 52 13.49 -2.03 -12.08
CA PRO A 52 12.74 -2.54 -13.23
C PRO A 52 12.44 -4.04 -13.15
N GLN A 53 13.14 -4.79 -12.29
CA GLN A 53 12.88 -6.22 -12.14
C GLN A 53 11.75 -6.50 -11.16
N LEU A 54 11.40 -5.53 -10.32
CA LEU A 54 10.33 -5.66 -9.35
C LEU A 54 9.39 -4.46 -9.50
N PRO A 55 8.38 -4.57 -10.38
CA PRO A 55 7.48 -3.45 -10.60
C PRO A 55 6.75 -3.07 -9.31
N THR A 56 6.88 -1.81 -8.93
CA THR A 56 6.14 -1.25 -7.80
C THR A 56 5.34 -0.07 -8.26
N PHE A 57 4.29 0.24 -7.51
CA PHE A 57 3.36 1.31 -7.81
C PHE A 57 3.05 2.09 -6.55
N PHE A 58 2.69 3.35 -6.74
CA PHE A 58 2.15 4.18 -5.66
C PHE A 58 0.66 4.41 -5.88
N VAL A 59 -0.09 4.41 -4.80
CA VAL A 59 -1.44 4.96 -4.77
C VAL A 59 -1.49 6.02 -3.70
N ARG A 60 -2.01 7.18 -4.08
CA ARG A 60 -2.13 8.31 -3.17
C ARG A 60 -3.55 8.37 -2.61
N ALA A 61 -3.66 8.39 -1.30
CA ALA A 61 -4.92 8.57 -0.58
C ALA A 61 -4.63 9.47 0.60
N ASP A 62 -4.62 10.79 0.35
CA ASP A 62 -4.21 11.78 1.35
C ASP A 62 -4.87 11.55 2.70
N PRO A 63 -4.12 11.55 3.81
CA PRO A 63 -2.71 11.93 3.94
C PRO A 63 -1.71 10.78 3.71
N PHE A 64 -2.16 9.67 3.13
CA PHE A 64 -1.32 8.50 2.92
C PHE A 64 -0.83 8.39 1.49
N MET A 65 0.34 7.77 1.33
CA MET A 65 0.82 7.27 0.05
C MET A 65 1.29 5.84 0.28
N VAL A 66 0.76 4.91 -0.49
CA VAL A 66 1.03 3.48 -0.33
C VAL A 66 1.84 2.98 -1.52
N GLU A 67 2.99 2.39 -1.24
CA GLU A 67 3.80 1.72 -2.25
C GLU A 67 3.55 0.22 -2.16
N PHE A 68 3.29 -0.41 -3.30
CA PHE A 68 3.02 -1.85 -3.35
C PHE A 68 3.64 -2.45 -4.60
N ALA A 69 3.99 -3.72 -4.51
CA ALA A 69 4.46 -4.52 -5.63
C ALA A 69 3.38 -5.50 -6.05
N VAL A 70 3.32 -5.81 -7.33
CA VAL A 70 2.35 -6.77 -7.87
C VAL A 70 3.12 -7.86 -8.60
N ASP A 71 2.84 -9.12 -8.25
CA ASP A 71 3.36 -10.26 -8.98
C ASP A 71 2.51 -10.42 -10.24
N GLU A 72 3.14 -10.30 -11.41
CA GLU A 72 2.42 -10.33 -12.68
C GLU A 72 1.74 -11.66 -12.96
N ASP A 73 2.29 -12.76 -12.45
CA ASP A 73 1.75 -14.08 -12.72
C ASP A 73 0.53 -14.41 -11.85
N THR A 74 0.60 -14.04 -10.57
CA THR A 74 -0.45 -14.40 -9.59
C THR A 74 -1.33 -13.23 -9.20
N GLU A 75 -0.96 -12.01 -9.58
CA GLU A 75 -1.59 -10.76 -9.16
C GLU A 75 -1.52 -10.55 -7.65
N ALA A 76 -0.63 -11.28 -6.97
CA ALA A 76 -0.42 -11.11 -5.54
C ALA A 76 0.19 -9.75 -5.24
N VAL A 77 -0.32 -9.10 -4.20
CA VAL A 77 0.10 -7.77 -3.80
C VAL A 77 0.99 -7.86 -2.56
N THR A 78 2.11 -7.15 -2.58
CA THR A 78 2.95 -6.96 -1.40
C THR A 78 3.01 -5.47 -1.11
N PHE A 79 2.56 -5.07 0.08
CA PHE A 79 2.65 -3.68 0.52
C PHE A 79 4.07 -3.43 1.01
N VAL A 80 4.76 -2.50 0.37
CA VAL A 80 6.20 -2.29 0.55
C VAL A 80 6.49 -1.15 1.50
N SER A 81 5.88 0.01 1.29
CA SER A 81 6.14 1.20 2.08
C SER A 81 4.86 1.98 2.30
N LEU A 82 4.78 2.62 3.47
CA LEU A 82 3.64 3.48 3.82
C LEU A 82 4.18 4.85 4.23
N PHE A 83 3.71 5.86 3.55
CA PHE A 83 4.07 7.25 3.83
C PHE A 83 2.87 7.99 4.37
N TYR A 84 3.09 8.80 5.39
CA TYR A 84 2.07 9.62 6.00
C TYR A 84 2.52 11.07 5.99
N ARG A 85 1.68 11.91 5.44
CA ARG A 85 1.96 13.34 5.33
C ARG A 85 1.16 14.07 6.41
N SER A 86 1.85 14.45 7.45
CA SER A 86 1.24 15.21 8.54
C SER A 86 1.03 16.67 8.16
#